data_c91b45a40272fe645c54ef6e2ef57640
#
_entry.id   c91b45a40272fe645c54ef6e2ef57640
#
_cell.length_a   1.000
_cell.length_b   1.000
_cell.length_c   1.000
_cell.angle_alpha   90.00
_cell.angle_beta   90.00
_cell.angle_gamma   90.00
#
_symmetry.space_group_name_H-M   'P 1'
#
loop_
_entity.id
_entity.type
_entity.pdbx_description
1 polymer ?
#
loop_
_entity_poly.entity_id
_entity_poly.type
_entity_poly.pdbx_seq_one_letter_code
_entity_poly.pdbx_strand_id
1 'polypeptide(L)'
;MDKKENAVLTVVGKNEIGILAGVATAVAEANGSVVQVSQIVMEDFFTMNMLIDVTDLNGTIHELETSIKEKLPRVEVHLMHDNIFSAMHSI
;
A
#
# COMPACT_ATOMS: atom_id res chain seq x y z
N MET A 1 16.08 5.24 20.66
CA MET A 1 14.65 4.96 20.54
C MET A 1 14.25 4.92 19.07
N ASP A 2 13.71 3.82 18.67
CA ASP A 2 13.42 3.62 17.28
C ASP A 2 12.14 4.32 16.88
N LYS A 3 12.23 5.08 15.81
CA LYS A 3 11.07 5.73 15.22
C LYS A 3 10.49 4.84 14.16
N LYS A 4 9.29 4.39 14.37
CA LYS A 4 8.59 3.64 13.34
C LYS A 4 8.05 4.58 12.29
N GLU A 5 8.25 4.22 11.05
CA GLU A 5 7.69 4.95 9.93
C GLU A 5 6.68 4.07 9.23
N ASN A 6 5.51 4.63 8.99
CA ASN A 6 4.44 3.92 8.32
C ASN A 6 4.04 4.66 7.05
N ALA A 7 3.51 3.91 6.11
CA ALA A 7 2.93 4.46 4.89
C ALA A 7 1.55 3.87 4.71
N VAL A 8 0.68 4.61 4.07
CA VAL A 8 -0.68 4.17 3.77
C VAL A 8 -0.77 3.88 2.28
N LEU A 9 -1.16 2.67 1.96
CA LEU A 9 -1.38 2.23 0.59
C LEU A 9 -2.88 2.17 0.33
N THR A 10 -3.31 2.76 -0.79
CA THR A 10 -4.68 2.67 -1.25
C THR A 10 -4.70 2.02 -2.62
N VAL A 11 -5.51 1.00 -2.78
CA VAL A 11 -5.68 0.30 -4.06
C VAL A 11 -7.16 0.31 -4.41
N VAL A 12 -7.47 0.77 -5.61
CA VAL A 12 -8.87 0.86 -6.08
C VAL A 12 -8.94 0.33 -7.50
N GLY A 13 -9.93 -0.49 -7.77
CA GLY A 13 -10.13 -1.00 -9.11
C GLY A 13 -11.16 -2.11 -9.15
N LYS A 14 -11.14 -2.86 -10.24
CA LYS A 14 -12.00 -4.01 -10.35
C LYS A 14 -11.45 -5.14 -9.51
N ASN A 15 -12.35 -5.92 -8.93
CA ASN A 15 -11.92 -7.05 -8.11
C ASN A 15 -11.31 -8.13 -9.00
N GLU A 16 -10.05 -8.44 -8.74
CA GLU A 16 -9.29 -9.44 -9.48
C GLU A 16 -8.62 -10.39 -8.51
N ILE A 17 -8.37 -11.60 -9.00
CA ILE A 17 -7.64 -12.58 -8.22
C ILE A 17 -6.19 -12.12 -8.06
N GLY A 18 -5.65 -12.23 -6.87
CA GLY A 18 -4.23 -12.01 -6.63
C GLY A 18 -3.81 -10.59 -6.30
N ILE A 19 -4.75 -9.65 -6.14
CA ILE A 19 -4.39 -8.28 -5.80
C ILE A 19 -3.64 -8.23 -4.48
N LEU A 20 -4.20 -8.83 -3.44
CA LEU A 20 -3.56 -8.83 -2.13
C LEU A 20 -2.20 -9.53 -2.17
N ALA A 21 -2.13 -10.66 -2.87
CA ALA A 21 -0.88 -11.41 -2.98
C ALA A 21 0.20 -10.59 -3.69
N GLY A 22 -0.18 -9.89 -4.77
CA GLY A 22 0.76 -9.04 -5.49
C GLY A 22 1.31 -7.91 -4.64
N VAL A 23 0.43 -7.25 -3.89
CA VAL A 23 0.85 -6.19 -2.99
C VAL A 23 1.75 -6.73 -1.88
N ALA A 24 1.34 -7.83 -1.24
CA ALA A 24 2.11 -8.41 -0.15
C ALA A 24 3.50 -8.85 -0.61
N THR A 25 3.59 -9.40 -1.82
CA THR A 25 4.88 -9.80 -2.39
C THR A 25 5.79 -8.60 -2.60
N ALA A 26 5.25 -7.52 -3.19
CA ALA A 26 6.04 -6.31 -3.42
C ALA A 26 6.53 -5.71 -2.10
N VAL A 27 5.66 -5.67 -1.10
CA VAL A 27 6.01 -5.13 0.22
C VAL A 27 7.11 -5.98 0.86
N ALA A 28 6.97 -7.29 0.80
CA ALA A 28 7.97 -8.20 1.39
C ALA A 28 9.32 -8.06 0.69
N GLU A 29 9.32 -7.98 -0.63
CA GLU A 29 10.55 -7.82 -1.40
C GLU A 29 11.27 -6.51 -1.08
N ALA A 30 10.52 -5.49 -0.70
CA ALA A 30 11.08 -4.19 -0.34
C ALA A 30 11.43 -4.11 1.16
N ASN A 31 11.30 -5.20 1.88
CA ASN A 31 11.57 -5.28 3.32
C ASN A 31 10.61 -4.43 4.15
N GLY A 32 9.39 -4.29 3.67
CA GLY A 32 8.32 -3.67 4.44
C GLY A 32 7.51 -4.73 5.18
N SER A 33 6.67 -4.30 6.10
CA SER A 33 5.77 -5.18 6.83
C SER A 33 4.35 -4.65 6.78
N VAL A 34 3.41 -5.54 6.51
CA VAL A 34 2.00 -5.18 6.55
C VAL A 34 1.57 -5.13 8.01
N VAL A 35 1.09 -3.97 8.45
CA VAL A 35 0.62 -3.79 9.82
C VAL A 35 -0.87 -4.07 9.91
N GLN A 36 -1.62 -3.58 8.93
CA GLN A 36 -3.06 -3.63 8.98
C GLN A 36 -3.60 -3.53 7.57
N VAL A 37 -4.68 -4.22 7.28
CA VAL A 37 -5.31 -4.15 5.97
C VAL A 37 -6.82 -4.13 6.13
N SER A 38 -7.48 -3.33 5.31
CA SER A 38 -8.94 -3.25 5.25
C SER A 38 -9.35 -3.35 3.79
N GLN A 39 -10.30 -4.21 3.49
CA GLN A 39 -10.77 -4.45 2.13
C GLN A 39 -12.27 -4.31 2.07
N ILE A 40 -12.75 -3.69 1.00
CA ILE A 40 -14.18 -3.58 0.74
C ILE A 40 -14.42 -3.99 -0.70
N VAL A 41 -15.35 -4.91 -0.90
CA VAL A 41 -15.76 -5.33 -2.23
C VAL A 41 -17.21 -4.92 -2.41
N MET A 42 -17.47 -4.11 -3.44
CA MET A 42 -18.83 -3.69 -3.79
C MET A 42 -19.06 -4.01 -5.25
N GLU A 43 -19.90 -4.98 -5.51
CA GLU A 43 -20.15 -5.48 -6.86
C GLU A 43 -18.84 -5.87 -7.52
N ASP A 44 -18.43 -5.14 -8.56
CA ASP A 44 -17.18 -5.43 -9.27
C ASP A 44 -16.00 -4.62 -8.76
N PHE A 45 -16.22 -3.70 -7.83
CA PHE A 45 -15.17 -2.84 -7.34
C PHE A 45 -14.52 -3.37 -6.09
N PHE A 46 -13.24 -3.12 -6.00
CA PHE A 46 -12.41 -3.51 -4.88
C PHE A 46 -11.67 -2.28 -4.38
N THR A 47 -11.71 -2.07 -3.09
CA THR A 47 -10.94 -1.01 -2.43
C THR A 47 -10.17 -1.62 -1.29
N MET A 48 -8.89 -1.35 -1.23
CA MET A 48 -8.04 -1.84 -0.14
C MET A 48 -7.22 -0.70 0.42
N ASN A 49 -7.20 -0.60 1.75
CA ASN A 49 -6.30 0.30 2.45
C ASN A 49 -5.38 -0.54 3.29
N MET A 50 -4.10 -0.27 3.21
CA MET A 50 -3.10 -1.05 3.92
C MET A 50 -2.13 -0.12 4.61
N LEU A 51 -1.89 -0.39 5.89
CA LEU A 51 -0.87 0.31 6.65
C LEU A 51 0.39 -0.54 6.60
N ILE A 52 1.48 0.06 6.16
CA ILE A 52 2.75 -0.65 5.97
C ILE A 52 3.82 0.02 6.82
N ASP A 53 4.54 -0.80 7.59
CA ASP A 53 5.73 -0.34 8.29
C ASP A 53 6.86 -0.27 7.28
N VAL A 54 7.36 0.93 7.03
CA VAL A 54 8.42 1.18 6.04
C VAL A 54 9.73 1.60 6.69
N THR A 55 9.85 1.38 8.00
CA THR A 55 11.03 1.78 8.76
C THR A 55 12.32 1.24 8.16
N ASP A 56 12.32 -0.03 7.76
CA ASP A 56 13.50 -0.71 7.24
C ASP A 56 13.42 -0.96 5.74
N LEU A 57 12.67 -0.13 5.04
CA LEU A 57 12.44 -0.30 3.61
C LEU A 57 13.73 -0.23 2.81
N ASN A 58 13.86 -1.13 1.83
CA ASN A 58 14.95 -1.09 0.85
C ASN A 58 14.54 -0.11 -0.23
N GLY A 59 15.13 1.09 -0.23
CA GLY A 59 14.78 2.10 -1.21
C GLY A 59 13.72 3.05 -0.69
N THR A 60 13.06 3.73 -1.61
CA THR A 60 12.11 4.79 -1.27
C THR A 60 10.68 4.31 -1.36
N ILE A 61 9.79 5.08 -0.75
CA ILE A 61 8.34 4.84 -0.84
C ILE A 61 7.89 4.91 -2.30
N HIS A 62 8.46 5.84 -3.06
CA HIS A 62 8.13 5.96 -4.48
C HIS A 62 8.52 4.70 -5.26
N GLU A 63 9.68 4.13 -4.95
CA GLU A 63 10.11 2.90 -5.60
C GLU A 63 9.18 1.73 -5.27
N LEU A 64 8.72 1.67 -4.04
CA LEU A 64 7.76 0.65 -3.65
C LEU A 64 6.44 0.83 -4.39
N GLU A 65 5.96 2.06 -4.48
CA GLU A 65 4.74 2.35 -5.22
C GLU A 65 4.85 1.91 -6.67
N THR A 66 5.97 2.23 -7.30
CA THR A 66 6.22 1.84 -8.68
C THR A 66 6.22 0.31 -8.84
N SER A 67 6.87 -0.38 -7.91
CA SER A 67 6.91 -1.84 -7.92
C SER A 67 5.51 -2.44 -7.84
N ILE A 68 4.67 -1.89 -6.97
CA ILE A 68 3.30 -2.37 -6.83
C ILE A 68 2.51 -2.11 -8.12
N LYS A 69 2.66 -0.92 -8.69
CA LYS A 69 1.97 -0.58 -9.94
C LYS A 69 2.36 -1.52 -11.08
N GLU A 70 3.63 -1.91 -11.12
CA GLU A 70 4.10 -2.83 -12.16
C GLU A 70 3.49 -4.22 -12.02
N LYS A 71 3.27 -4.66 -10.79
CA LYS A 71 2.66 -5.95 -10.54
C LYS A 71 1.14 -5.93 -10.76
N LEU A 72 0.53 -4.77 -10.61
CA LEU A 72 -0.92 -4.61 -10.66
C LEU A 72 -1.31 -3.48 -11.61
N PRO A 73 -1.07 -3.67 -12.91
CA PRO A 73 -1.27 -2.56 -13.88
C PRO A 73 -2.73 -2.16 -14.10
N ARG A 74 -3.68 -2.95 -13.63
CA ARG A 74 -5.10 -2.69 -13.87
C ARG A 74 -5.81 -1.99 -12.73
N VAL A 75 -5.11 -1.70 -11.65
CA VAL A 75 -5.71 -1.01 -10.50
C VAL A 75 -5.01 0.30 -10.25
N GLU A 76 -5.71 1.21 -9.59
CA GLU A 76 -5.13 2.47 -9.13
C GLU A 76 -4.42 2.22 -7.82
N VAL A 77 -3.18 2.64 -7.73
CA VAL A 77 -2.35 2.44 -6.54
C VAL A 77 -1.79 3.78 -6.10
N HIS A 78 -1.98 4.09 -4.83
CA HIS A 78 -1.40 5.28 -4.22
C HIS A 78 -0.75 4.89 -2.91
N LEU A 79 0.48 5.32 -2.74
CA LEU A 79 1.23 5.04 -1.52
C LEU A 79 1.79 6.36 -1.01
N MET A 80 1.48 6.69 0.24
CA MET A 80 2.01 7.92 0.80
C MET A 80 2.42 7.71 2.25
N HIS A 81 3.42 8.46 2.67
CA HIS A 81 3.88 8.42 4.04
C HIS A 81 2.73 8.81 4.97
N ASP A 82 2.71 8.19 6.14
CA ASP A 82 1.67 8.41 7.12
C ASP A 82 1.45 9.89 7.44
N ASN A 83 2.53 10.64 7.58
CA ASN A 83 2.43 12.07 7.87
C ASN A 83 1.69 12.85 6.80
N ILE A 84 1.92 12.50 5.55
CA ILE A 84 1.26 13.16 4.42
C ILE A 84 -0.21 12.78 4.39
N PHE A 85 -0.49 11.50 4.60
CA PHE A 85 -1.87 11.01 4.60
C PHE A 85 -2.68 11.69 5.71
N SER A 86 -2.12 11.75 6.92
CA SER A 86 -2.78 12.37 8.06
C SER A 86 -3.03 13.86 7.81
N ALA A 87 -2.07 14.56 7.23
CA ALA A 87 -2.22 15.98 6.91
C ALA A 87 -3.36 16.21 5.92
N MET A 88 -3.50 15.33 4.94
CA MET A 88 -4.56 15.46 3.93
C MET A 88 -5.95 15.15 4.48
N HIS A 89 -6.03 14.38 5.54
CA HIS A 89 -7.31 13.97 6.15
C HIS A 89 -7.58 14.67 7.47
N SER A 90 -6.74 15.61 7.84
CA SER A 90 -6.92 16.40 9.04
C SER A 90 -7.98 17.47 8.82
N ILE A 91 -8.84 17.67 9.78
CA ILE A 91 -9.88 18.67 9.71
C ILE A 91 -9.60 19.78 10.71
#